data_d6222f188c7de4fb5b8d15863d58ccfa
#
_entry.id   d6222f188c7de4fb5b8d15863d58ccfa
#
_cell.length_a   1.000
_cell.length_b   1.000
_cell.length_c   1.000
_cell.angle_alpha   90.00
_cell.angle_beta   90.00
_cell.angle_gamma   90.00
#
_symmetry.space_group_name_H-M   'P 1'
#
loop_
_entity.id
_entity.type
_entity.pdbx_description
1 polymer ?
#
loop_
_entity_poly.entity_id
_entity_poly.type
_entity_poly.pdbx_seq_one_letter_code
_entity_poly.pdbx_strand_id
1 'polypeptide(L)'
;MRKKCTKIVIVCMSVLTLAACNDDEFSQDDFSQDDGDFTAVAPVPANLQSGMPEEKPKEMLSVADPTPPEVWLLSLYQQKSEHDPGRDVFYYQSLLDKILPHVHEDKRVVSNRLVQVTRQLADKGIEADQDELLVDFAHYLPAVNGKYVFGELIANYSNLRQQNIDHEQAMKTLFELI
;
A
#
# COMPACT_ATOMS: atom_id res chain seq x y z
N MET A 1 20.75 34.06 36.40
CA MET A 1 21.74 33.43 35.49
C MET A 1 21.02 33.00 34.23
N ARG A 2 21.21 33.71 33.11
CA ARG A 2 20.53 33.43 31.83
C ARG A 2 21.45 32.55 30.98
N LYS A 3 21.03 31.31 30.64
CA LYS A 3 21.74 30.44 29.70
C LYS A 3 21.24 30.75 28.29
N LYS A 4 22.16 31.19 27.43
CA LYS A 4 21.90 31.43 25.99
C LYS A 4 21.93 30.10 25.26
N CYS A 5 20.81 29.71 24.60
CA CYS A 5 20.78 28.61 23.63
C CYS A 5 21.31 29.10 22.29
N THR A 6 22.39 28.51 21.84
CA THR A 6 22.98 28.74 20.51
C THR A 6 22.26 27.89 19.50
N LYS A 7 21.62 28.53 18.51
CA LYS A 7 21.03 27.86 17.35
C LYS A 7 22.15 27.52 16.35
N ILE A 8 22.36 26.24 16.11
CA ILE A 8 23.21 25.74 15.04
C ILE A 8 22.31 25.57 13.80
N VAL A 9 22.55 26.42 12.79
CA VAL A 9 21.94 26.29 11.45
C VAL A 9 22.94 25.51 10.60
N ILE A 10 22.59 24.27 10.26
CA ILE A 10 23.35 23.48 9.28
C ILE A 10 22.67 23.67 7.92
N VAL A 11 23.34 24.40 7.04
CA VAL A 11 22.97 24.55 5.63
C VAL A 11 23.64 23.42 4.85
N CYS A 12 22.88 22.40 4.44
CA CYS A 12 23.34 21.42 3.47
C CYS A 12 22.98 21.88 2.05
N MET A 13 23.99 22.34 1.31
CA MET A 13 23.91 22.52 -0.15
C MET A 13 24.02 21.14 -0.82
N SER A 14 22.98 20.69 -1.48
CA SER A 14 23.03 19.52 -2.35
C SER A 14 23.09 19.95 -3.81
N VAL A 15 24.13 19.47 -4.48
CA VAL A 15 24.44 19.71 -5.89
C VAL A 15 23.47 18.89 -6.76
N LEU A 16 22.77 19.57 -7.68
CA LEU A 16 22.00 18.93 -8.75
C LEU A 16 22.96 18.44 -9.84
N THR A 17 22.90 17.16 -10.17
CA THR A 17 23.39 16.62 -11.44
C THR A 17 22.21 16.28 -12.33
N LEU A 18 22.10 17.01 -13.44
CA LEU A 18 21.21 16.68 -14.55
C LEU A 18 21.81 15.52 -15.34
N ALA A 19 21.04 14.47 -15.57
CA ALA A 19 21.34 13.42 -16.55
C ALA A 19 20.22 13.36 -17.58
N ALA A 20 20.61 13.26 -18.82
CA ALA A 20 19.89 13.51 -20.06
C ALA A 20 18.78 12.49 -20.38
N CYS A 21 17.80 12.97 -21.14
CA CYS A 21 16.73 12.25 -21.82
C CYS A 21 17.27 11.23 -22.83
N ASN A 22 16.62 10.07 -22.89
CA ASN A 22 16.63 9.21 -24.08
C ASN A 22 15.21 9.14 -24.60
N ASP A 23 15.02 9.66 -25.83
CA ASP A 23 13.84 9.48 -26.65
C ASP A 23 13.90 8.07 -27.25
N ASP A 24 12.93 7.21 -26.96
CA ASP A 24 12.69 6.00 -27.71
C ASP A 24 11.33 6.10 -28.43
N GLU A 25 11.41 6.00 -29.76
CA GLU A 25 10.32 6.06 -30.72
C GLU A 25 9.27 4.98 -30.43
N PHE A 26 8.03 5.42 -30.31
CA PHE A 26 6.84 4.57 -30.25
C PHE A 26 6.39 4.23 -31.67
N SER A 27 6.62 3.01 -32.12
CA SER A 27 6.07 2.45 -33.34
C SER A 27 4.62 2.04 -33.13
N GLN A 28 3.73 2.60 -33.94
CA GLN A 28 2.34 2.16 -34.09
C GLN A 28 2.31 0.88 -34.94
N ASP A 29 1.85 -0.21 -34.35
CA ASP A 29 1.47 -1.41 -35.11
C ASP A 29 -0.03 -1.68 -34.96
N ASP A 30 -0.67 -1.50 -36.05
CA ASP A 30 -1.84 -2.09 -36.72
C ASP A 30 -2.74 -3.02 -35.88
N PHE A 31 -3.97 -2.52 -35.62
CA PHE A 31 -5.06 -3.27 -35.00
C PHE A 31 -5.89 -3.96 -36.09
N SER A 32 -5.61 -5.24 -36.35
CA SER A 32 -6.47 -6.09 -37.16
C SER A 32 -7.60 -6.65 -36.32
N GLN A 33 -8.84 -6.31 -36.70
CA GLN A 33 -10.06 -6.98 -36.24
C GLN A 33 -10.11 -8.40 -36.82
N ASP A 34 -10.26 -9.40 -35.94
CA ASP A 34 -10.64 -10.75 -36.32
C ASP A 34 -11.99 -11.11 -35.65
N ASP A 35 -13.01 -11.24 -36.50
CA ASP A 35 -14.35 -11.71 -36.14
C ASP A 35 -14.34 -13.24 -36.02
N GLY A 36 -14.26 -13.78 -34.82
CA GLY A 36 -14.21 -15.21 -34.51
C GLY A 36 -15.42 -15.71 -33.71
N ASP A 37 -16.40 -16.17 -34.44
CA ASP A 37 -17.39 -17.24 -34.20
C ASP A 37 -17.52 -17.83 -32.76
N PHE A 38 -18.72 -17.63 -32.23
CA PHE A 38 -19.18 -18.10 -30.91
C PHE A 38 -19.78 -19.50 -31.04
N THR A 39 -18.99 -20.56 -30.86
CA THR A 39 -19.52 -21.93 -30.82
C THR A 39 -19.15 -22.69 -29.57
N ALA A 40 -20.23 -23.14 -28.87
CA ALA A 40 -20.35 -24.30 -28.00
C ALA A 40 -19.50 -24.37 -26.73
N VAL A 41 -20.18 -24.08 -25.61
CA VAL A 41 -19.75 -24.45 -24.26
C VAL A 41 -19.72 -25.97 -24.14
N ALA A 42 -18.52 -26.54 -23.99
CA ALA A 42 -18.32 -27.92 -23.57
C ALA A 42 -18.51 -28.04 -22.03
N PRO A 43 -19.05 -29.17 -21.51
CA PRO A 43 -19.26 -29.33 -20.11
C PRO A 43 -17.94 -29.42 -19.34
N VAL A 44 -17.83 -28.62 -18.28
CA VAL A 44 -16.68 -28.60 -17.37
C VAL A 44 -16.57 -29.96 -16.67
N PRO A 45 -15.44 -30.68 -16.74
CA PRO A 45 -15.27 -31.91 -15.98
C PRO A 45 -15.14 -31.59 -14.47
N ALA A 46 -16.03 -32.20 -13.68
CA ALA A 46 -15.96 -32.16 -12.21
C ALA A 46 -14.82 -33.04 -11.71
N ASN A 47 -13.57 -32.54 -11.77
CA ASN A 47 -12.47 -33.11 -10.98
C ASN A 47 -11.25 -32.16 -10.95
N LEU A 48 -11.30 -31.16 -10.07
CA LEU A 48 -10.14 -30.34 -9.71
C LEU A 48 -10.08 -30.18 -8.18
N GLN A 49 -10.12 -31.31 -7.48
CA GLN A 49 -9.59 -31.41 -6.14
C GLN A 49 -8.29 -32.20 -6.21
N SER A 50 -7.19 -31.53 -6.47
CA SER A 50 -5.87 -32.04 -6.07
C SER A 50 -4.82 -30.93 -6.21
N GLY A 51 -4.32 -30.49 -5.04
CA GLY A 51 -2.99 -29.93 -4.89
C GLY A 51 -2.77 -28.59 -5.57
N MET A 52 -3.43 -27.53 -5.13
CA MET A 52 -2.84 -26.21 -5.32
C MET A 52 -1.52 -26.19 -4.53
N PRO A 53 -0.37 -25.90 -5.18
CA PRO A 53 0.84 -25.61 -4.44
C PRO A 53 0.51 -24.49 -3.46
N GLU A 54 0.95 -24.62 -2.23
CA GLU A 54 0.90 -23.58 -1.22
C GLU A 54 1.81 -22.44 -1.70
N GLU A 55 1.26 -21.61 -2.60
CA GLU A 55 2.00 -20.52 -3.22
C GLU A 55 2.27 -19.50 -2.11
N LYS A 56 3.55 -19.30 -1.79
CA LYS A 56 3.95 -18.28 -0.80
C LYS A 56 3.25 -16.97 -1.16
N PRO A 57 2.69 -16.27 -0.17
CA PRO A 57 2.01 -15.03 -0.43
C PRO A 57 2.92 -14.05 -1.14
N LYS A 58 2.39 -13.39 -2.13
CA LYS A 58 3.11 -12.38 -2.90
C LYS A 58 3.61 -11.28 -1.96
N GLU A 59 4.87 -10.92 -2.11
CA GLU A 59 5.46 -9.84 -1.30
C GLU A 59 4.88 -8.47 -1.66
N MET A 60 4.57 -8.27 -2.94
CA MET A 60 3.96 -7.05 -3.49
C MET A 60 3.11 -7.40 -4.72
N LEU A 61 2.12 -6.57 -5.00
CA LEU A 61 1.35 -6.64 -6.24
C LEU A 61 2.04 -5.83 -7.34
N SER A 62 2.48 -6.48 -8.42
CA SER A 62 2.97 -5.78 -9.61
C SER A 62 1.81 -5.13 -10.38
N VAL A 63 2.13 -4.22 -11.30
CA VAL A 63 1.12 -3.55 -12.14
C VAL A 63 0.34 -4.55 -12.99
N ALA A 64 0.99 -5.61 -13.47
CA ALA A 64 0.38 -6.66 -14.28
C ALA A 64 -0.28 -7.79 -13.48
N ASP A 65 -0.27 -7.72 -12.14
CA ASP A 65 -0.86 -8.74 -11.30
C ASP A 65 -2.40 -8.66 -11.37
N PRO A 66 -3.12 -9.74 -11.74
CA PRO A 66 -4.57 -9.74 -11.81
C PRO A 66 -5.26 -9.75 -10.44
N THR A 67 -4.52 -10.03 -9.36
CA THR A 67 -5.08 -10.12 -8.00
C THR A 67 -5.59 -8.76 -7.53
N PRO A 68 -6.87 -8.62 -7.16
CA PRO A 68 -7.37 -7.41 -6.54
C PRO A 68 -6.67 -7.12 -5.21
N PRO A 69 -6.35 -5.85 -4.89
CA PRO A 69 -5.65 -5.50 -3.66
C PRO A 69 -6.34 -5.97 -2.38
N GLU A 70 -7.66 -5.88 -2.31
CA GLU A 70 -8.49 -6.34 -1.18
C GLU A 70 -8.41 -7.86 -0.98
N VAL A 71 -8.35 -8.64 -2.06
CA VAL A 71 -8.16 -10.10 -2.00
C VAL A 71 -6.76 -10.44 -1.49
N TRP A 72 -5.76 -9.70 -1.95
CA TRP A 72 -4.38 -9.89 -1.49
C TRP A 72 -4.22 -9.54 0.00
N LEU A 73 -4.75 -8.41 0.46
CA LEU A 73 -4.72 -8.03 1.88
C LEU A 73 -5.40 -9.10 2.76
N LEU A 74 -6.57 -9.60 2.34
CA LEU A 74 -7.25 -10.71 3.03
C LEU A 74 -6.36 -11.95 3.08
N SER A 75 -5.70 -12.32 1.99
CA SER A 75 -4.81 -13.50 1.95
C SER A 75 -3.64 -13.38 2.92
N LEU A 76 -3.08 -12.18 3.09
CA LEU A 76 -2.02 -11.91 4.08
C LEU A 76 -2.55 -12.01 5.52
N TYR A 77 -3.77 -11.53 5.76
CA TYR A 77 -4.42 -11.61 7.06
C TYR A 77 -4.72 -13.07 7.48
N GLN A 78 -5.24 -13.88 6.56
CA GLN A 78 -5.58 -15.29 6.80
C GLN A 78 -4.38 -16.18 7.14
N GLN A 79 -3.15 -15.71 6.87
CA GLN A 79 -1.92 -16.42 7.27
C GLN A 79 -1.53 -16.18 8.73
N LYS A 80 -2.16 -15.22 9.41
CA LYS A 80 -1.98 -15.02 10.84
C LYS A 80 -2.62 -16.20 11.59
N SER A 81 -1.99 -16.66 12.67
CA SER A 81 -2.48 -17.78 13.48
C SER A 81 -3.85 -17.53 14.11
N GLU A 82 -4.16 -16.27 14.36
CA GLU A 82 -5.45 -15.83 14.88
C GLU A 82 -6.05 -14.83 13.88
N HIS A 83 -7.18 -15.17 13.28
CA HIS A 83 -7.92 -14.31 12.37
C HIS A 83 -9.40 -14.30 12.68
N ASP A 84 -10.01 -13.12 12.58
CA ASP A 84 -11.46 -12.92 12.74
C ASP A 84 -12.18 -13.37 11.45
N PRO A 85 -13.11 -14.33 11.52
CA PRO A 85 -13.86 -14.79 10.35
C PRO A 85 -14.79 -13.71 9.75
N GLY A 86 -15.05 -12.63 10.47
CA GLY A 86 -15.83 -11.48 9.98
C GLY A 86 -15.07 -10.59 9.00
N ARG A 87 -13.76 -10.78 8.85
CA ARG A 87 -12.96 -10.04 7.87
C ARG A 87 -12.94 -10.77 6.54
N ASP A 88 -13.68 -10.25 5.60
CA ASP A 88 -13.81 -10.75 4.23
C ASP A 88 -13.27 -9.73 3.20
N VAL A 89 -13.42 -10.03 1.91
CA VAL A 89 -12.99 -9.13 0.82
C VAL A 89 -13.71 -7.79 0.88
N PHE A 90 -15.00 -7.78 1.22
CA PHE A 90 -15.79 -6.54 1.31
C PHE A 90 -15.34 -5.65 2.47
N TYR A 91 -14.87 -6.26 3.57
CA TYR A 91 -14.26 -5.51 4.67
C TYR A 91 -13.06 -4.70 4.18
N TYR A 92 -12.08 -5.35 3.52
CA TYR A 92 -10.90 -4.66 2.99
C TYR A 92 -11.23 -3.66 1.89
N GLN A 93 -12.17 -4.01 1.00
CA GLN A 93 -12.66 -3.09 -0.02
C GLN A 93 -13.23 -1.82 0.62
N SER A 94 -14.06 -1.95 1.66
CA SER A 94 -14.69 -0.81 2.34
C SER A 94 -13.68 0.12 3.01
N LEU A 95 -12.58 -0.41 3.56
CA LEU A 95 -11.51 0.39 4.15
C LEU A 95 -10.73 1.15 3.06
N LEU A 96 -10.36 0.48 1.98
CA LEU A 96 -9.69 1.12 0.85
C LEU A 96 -10.56 2.22 0.22
N ASP A 97 -11.87 1.97 0.06
CA ASP A 97 -12.81 2.93 -0.52
C ASP A 97 -12.99 4.20 0.36
N LYS A 98 -12.75 4.10 1.66
CA LYS A 98 -12.69 5.28 2.57
C LYS A 98 -11.41 6.09 2.40
N ILE A 99 -10.29 5.45 2.09
CA ILE A 99 -8.98 6.09 1.93
C ILE A 99 -8.87 6.82 0.59
N LEU A 100 -9.29 6.17 -0.51
CA LEU A 100 -9.06 6.62 -1.88
C LEU A 100 -9.52 8.04 -2.22
N PRO A 101 -10.66 8.55 -1.72
CA PRO A 101 -11.05 9.93 -1.98
C PRO A 101 -10.06 10.98 -1.47
N HIS A 102 -9.24 10.61 -0.47
CA HIS A 102 -8.33 11.49 0.26
C HIS A 102 -6.86 11.33 -0.14
N VAL A 103 -6.55 10.44 -1.10
CA VAL A 103 -5.18 10.21 -1.57
C VAL A 103 -5.10 10.27 -3.10
N HIS A 104 -3.88 10.48 -3.62
CA HIS A 104 -3.64 10.55 -5.07
C HIS A 104 -3.41 9.17 -5.70
N GLU A 105 -3.04 8.19 -4.90
CA GLU A 105 -2.69 6.85 -5.33
C GLU A 105 -3.93 5.96 -5.48
N ASP A 106 -3.78 4.91 -6.28
CA ASP A 106 -4.78 3.85 -6.44
C ASP A 106 -4.72 2.79 -5.33
N LYS A 107 -5.72 1.89 -5.30
CA LYS A 107 -5.83 0.80 -4.32
C LYS A 107 -4.56 -0.04 -4.23
N ARG A 108 -3.93 -0.34 -5.36
CA ARG A 108 -2.76 -1.20 -5.45
C ARG A 108 -1.54 -0.54 -4.80
N VAL A 109 -1.32 0.74 -5.09
CA VAL A 109 -0.22 1.50 -4.51
C VAL A 109 -0.42 1.66 -3.00
N VAL A 110 -1.64 2.01 -2.55
CA VAL A 110 -1.97 2.12 -1.13
C VAL A 110 -1.69 0.80 -0.40
N SER A 111 -2.20 -0.33 -0.93
CA SER A 111 -2.01 -1.64 -0.31
C SER A 111 -0.54 -2.07 -0.27
N ASN A 112 0.21 -1.87 -1.36
CA ASN A 112 1.64 -2.16 -1.40
C ASN A 112 2.43 -1.34 -0.38
N ARG A 113 2.11 -0.05 -0.22
CA ARG A 113 2.79 0.82 0.75
C ARG A 113 2.52 0.41 2.20
N LEU A 114 1.28 0.02 2.51
CA LEU A 114 0.94 -0.52 3.83
C LEU A 114 1.77 -1.75 4.18
N VAL A 115 1.78 -2.74 3.31
CA VAL A 115 2.53 -3.98 3.52
C VAL A 115 4.04 -3.73 3.57
N GLN A 116 4.55 -2.86 2.70
CA GLN A 116 5.97 -2.51 2.66
C GLN A 116 6.43 -1.88 3.98
N VAL A 117 5.69 -0.89 4.50
CA VAL A 117 6.10 -0.18 5.73
C VAL A 117 6.06 -1.08 6.95
N THR A 118 5.04 -1.93 7.09
CA THR A 118 4.94 -2.84 8.23
C THR A 118 6.09 -3.86 8.24
N ARG A 119 6.47 -4.38 7.07
CA ARG A 119 7.65 -5.24 6.94
C ARG A 119 8.95 -4.50 7.28
N GLN A 120 9.14 -3.29 6.75
CA GLN A 120 10.32 -2.48 7.04
C GLN A 120 10.46 -2.14 8.53
N LEU A 121 9.35 -1.92 9.24
CA LEU A 121 9.35 -1.71 10.68
C LEU A 121 9.67 -3.01 11.42
N ALA A 122 9.08 -4.13 11.01
CA ALA A 122 9.38 -5.44 11.58
C ALA A 122 10.86 -5.84 11.43
N ASP A 123 11.48 -5.56 10.28
CA ASP A 123 12.93 -5.78 10.04
C ASP A 123 13.82 -4.98 11.01
N LYS A 124 13.29 -3.88 11.58
CA LYS A 124 13.94 -3.07 12.59
C LYS A 124 13.53 -3.43 14.03
N GLY A 125 12.77 -4.50 14.20
CA GLY A 125 12.26 -4.92 15.50
C GLY A 125 11.15 -4.03 16.06
N ILE A 126 10.48 -3.24 15.20
CA ILE A 126 9.36 -2.38 15.57
C ILE A 126 8.08 -3.09 15.16
N GLU A 127 7.27 -3.44 16.14
CA GLU A 127 5.97 -4.07 15.89
C GLU A 127 5.01 -3.10 15.20
N ALA A 128 4.42 -3.55 14.09
CA ALA A 128 3.41 -2.81 13.34
C ALA A 128 2.46 -3.79 12.64
N ASP A 129 1.17 -3.64 12.89
CA ASP A 129 0.13 -4.45 12.25
C ASP A 129 -0.44 -3.71 11.03
N GLN A 130 -0.46 -4.40 9.87
CA GLN A 130 -0.95 -3.79 8.63
C GLN A 130 -2.46 -3.53 8.66
N ASP A 131 -3.24 -4.38 9.37
CA ASP A 131 -4.70 -4.23 9.43
C ASP A 131 -5.07 -3.08 10.36
N GLU A 132 -4.40 -2.96 11.51
CA GLU A 132 -4.55 -1.82 12.42
C GLU A 132 -4.24 -0.52 11.69
N LEU A 133 -3.13 -0.48 10.97
CA LEU A 133 -2.71 0.69 10.19
C LEU A 133 -3.71 1.05 9.08
N LEU A 134 -4.26 0.05 8.37
CA LEU A 134 -5.28 0.26 7.34
C LEU A 134 -6.58 0.81 7.95
N VAL A 135 -7.01 0.26 9.08
CA VAL A 135 -8.23 0.71 9.81
C VAL A 135 -8.07 2.16 10.26
N ASP A 136 -6.91 2.52 10.80
CA ASP A 136 -6.66 3.86 11.28
C ASP A 136 -6.58 4.88 10.14
N PHE A 137 -5.93 4.59 9.03
CA PHE A 137 -5.99 5.47 7.86
C PHE A 137 -7.41 5.64 7.33
N ALA A 138 -8.22 4.56 7.31
CA ALA A 138 -9.63 4.63 6.91
C ALA A 138 -10.51 5.40 7.92
N HIS A 139 -10.07 5.54 9.16
CA HIS A 139 -10.73 6.32 10.20
C HIS A 139 -10.35 7.80 10.16
N TYR A 140 -9.06 8.10 10.08
CA TYR A 140 -8.56 9.48 10.21
C TYR A 140 -8.65 10.29 8.92
N LEU A 141 -8.36 9.71 7.74
CA LEU A 141 -8.34 10.43 6.48
C LEU A 141 -9.66 11.12 6.12
N PRO A 142 -10.84 10.52 6.34
CA PRO A 142 -12.11 11.21 6.08
C PRO A 142 -12.37 12.44 6.95
N ALA A 143 -11.66 12.61 8.07
CA ALA A 143 -11.81 13.75 8.97
C ALA A 143 -10.96 14.96 8.55
N VAL A 144 -9.97 14.77 7.66
CA VAL A 144 -9.10 15.86 7.18
C VAL A 144 -9.51 16.33 5.79
N ASN A 145 -9.24 17.61 5.49
CA ASN A 145 -9.59 18.22 4.21
C ASN A 145 -8.43 18.07 3.22
N GLY A 146 -8.75 17.72 1.98
CA GLY A 146 -7.77 17.69 0.88
C GLY A 146 -7.44 16.30 0.38
N LYS A 147 -6.48 16.24 -0.53
CA LYS A 147 -5.87 15.01 -1.03
C LYS A 147 -4.38 15.03 -0.71
N TYR A 148 -3.90 13.90 -0.25
CA TYR A 148 -2.53 13.69 0.20
C TYR A 148 -1.81 12.68 -0.66
N VAL A 149 -0.49 12.71 -0.68
CA VAL A 149 0.33 11.63 -1.22
C VAL A 149 0.45 10.55 -0.15
N PHE A 150 -0.18 9.40 -0.36
CA PHE A 150 -0.20 8.31 0.62
C PHE A 150 1.22 7.84 0.97
N GLY A 151 2.11 7.83 -0.03
CA GLY A 151 3.52 7.51 0.19
C GLY A 151 4.21 8.43 1.20
N GLU A 152 3.86 9.72 1.25
CA GLU A 152 4.41 10.68 2.24
C GLU A 152 3.81 10.44 3.62
N LEU A 153 2.50 10.20 3.71
CA LEU A 153 1.85 9.88 4.99
C LEU A 153 2.47 8.65 5.64
N ILE A 154 2.62 7.57 4.87
CA ILE A 154 3.19 6.32 5.38
C ILE A 154 4.67 6.46 5.75
N ALA A 155 5.44 7.26 5.01
CA ALA A 155 6.83 7.55 5.35
C ALA A 155 6.95 8.36 6.65
N ASN A 156 6.08 9.35 6.86
CA ASN A 156 6.03 10.12 8.10
C ASN A 156 5.65 9.25 9.29
N TYR A 157 4.63 8.38 9.14
CA TYR A 157 4.29 7.38 10.15
C TYR A 157 5.51 6.50 10.50
N SER A 158 6.18 5.94 9.49
CA SER A 158 7.37 5.12 9.68
C SER A 158 8.48 5.85 10.45
N ASN A 159 8.71 7.12 10.12
CA ASN A 159 9.70 7.96 10.82
C ASN A 159 9.35 8.16 12.30
N LEU A 160 8.08 8.39 12.63
CA LEU A 160 7.61 8.51 14.00
C LEU A 160 7.82 7.21 14.78
N ARG A 161 7.45 6.05 14.19
CA ARG A 161 7.66 4.73 14.78
C ARG A 161 9.14 4.45 15.06
N GLN A 162 10.03 4.82 14.15
CA GLN A 162 11.49 4.66 14.32
C GLN A 162 12.09 5.57 15.41
N GLN A 163 11.35 6.59 15.84
CA GLN A 163 11.71 7.43 16.98
C GLN A 163 11.18 6.87 18.33
N ASN A 164 10.73 5.60 18.33
CA ASN A 164 10.12 4.93 19.49
C ASN A 164 8.78 5.56 19.95
N ILE A 165 8.09 6.25 19.05
CA ILE A 165 6.71 6.71 19.29
C ILE A 165 5.80 5.51 19.04
N ASP A 166 4.89 5.19 19.96
CA ASP A 166 3.95 4.09 19.79
C ASP A 166 2.96 4.33 18.64
N HIS A 167 2.17 3.31 18.27
CA HIS A 167 1.29 3.37 17.12
C HIS A 167 0.23 4.48 17.25
N GLU A 168 -0.48 4.51 18.37
CA GLU A 168 -1.57 5.46 18.62
C GLU A 168 -1.06 6.91 18.59
N GLN A 169 0.03 7.18 19.29
CA GLN A 169 0.63 8.52 19.31
C GLN A 169 1.21 8.91 17.96
N ALA A 170 1.76 7.96 17.18
CA ALA A 170 2.27 8.23 15.83
C ALA A 170 1.15 8.61 14.87
N MET A 171 0.01 7.88 14.89
CA MET A 171 -1.17 8.20 14.10
C MET A 171 -1.75 9.57 14.49
N LYS A 172 -1.92 9.82 15.79
CA LYS A 172 -2.40 11.10 16.28
C LYS A 172 -1.50 12.26 15.84
N THR A 173 -0.20 12.13 16.01
CA THR A 173 0.77 13.16 15.61
C THR A 173 0.73 13.41 14.10
N LEU A 174 0.63 12.34 13.30
CA LEU A 174 0.56 12.43 11.85
C LEU A 174 -0.64 13.28 11.41
N PHE A 175 -1.81 13.03 11.98
CA PHE A 175 -3.05 13.70 11.59
C PHE A 175 -3.28 15.06 12.27
N GLU A 176 -2.53 15.39 13.33
CA GLU A 176 -2.46 16.74 13.89
C GLU A 176 -1.60 17.70 13.03
N LEU A 177 -0.73 17.14 12.17
CA LEU A 177 0.19 17.92 11.34
C LEU A 177 -0.35 18.28 9.94
N ILE A 178 -1.48 17.71 9.53
CA ILE A 178 -2.10 17.88 8.23
C ILE A 178 -3.51 18.46 8.34
#